data_3e9a00ba4f58c93cc9a8035764d32deb
#
_entry.id   3e9a00ba4f58c93cc9a8035764d32deb
#
_cell.length_a   1.000
_cell.length_b   1.000
_cell.length_c   1.000
_cell.angle_alpha   90.00
_cell.angle_beta   90.00
_cell.angle_gamma   90.00
#
_symmetry.space_group_name_H-M   'P 1'
#
loop_
_entity.id
_entity.type
_entity.pdbx_description
1 polymer ?
#
loop_
_entity_poly.entity_id
_entity_poly.type
_entity_poly.pdbx_seq_one_letter_code
_entity_poly.pdbx_strand_id
1 'polypeptide(L)'
;MIQPGAWLEHSPVLTWVIVGLGVWYLAQYFARAGDPLNALNLNVLNLIFLLAGFLLHGTPARLMHAVQAATPAVWGVILQFPFYAGIAGVITSTHLNEQLAHLFVRVSTPTTFPPLVAIYSAVLGVFVPSGGSKWVIEAPYVMAAAHSLKAHLGWVVASYDLGEALANLLQPFWMLPILGMFKLRARDVMGYTLLVCIVLVPVVLVLVTILGRTLNYPL
;
A
#
# COMPACT_ATOMS: atom_id res chain seq x y z
N MET A 1 22.66 -2.34 -41.95
CA MET A 1 23.13 -3.30 -40.90
C MET A 1 22.32 -3.01 -39.64
N ILE A 2 21.63 -3.99 -39.10
CA ILE A 2 20.92 -3.84 -37.85
C ILE A 2 21.97 -3.75 -36.74
N GLN A 3 21.96 -2.70 -35.94
CA GLN A 3 22.88 -2.58 -34.80
C GLN A 3 22.59 -3.71 -33.79
N PRO A 4 23.62 -4.30 -33.16
CA PRO A 4 23.44 -5.46 -32.27
C PRO A 4 22.46 -5.18 -31.12
N GLY A 5 22.40 -3.94 -30.61
CA GLY A 5 21.45 -3.53 -29.59
C GLY A 5 19.99 -3.59 -30.09
N ALA A 6 19.72 -3.06 -31.27
CA ALA A 6 18.38 -3.09 -31.86
C ALA A 6 17.90 -4.53 -32.14
N TRP A 7 18.81 -5.44 -32.50
CA TRP A 7 18.47 -6.86 -32.63
C TRP A 7 18.06 -7.48 -31.30
N LEU A 8 18.79 -7.21 -30.21
CA LEU A 8 18.46 -7.72 -28.89
C LEU A 8 17.10 -7.19 -28.37
N GLU A 9 16.80 -5.92 -28.62
CA GLU A 9 15.52 -5.31 -28.22
C GLU A 9 14.31 -5.94 -28.91
N HIS A 10 14.46 -6.33 -30.18
CA HIS A 10 13.37 -6.88 -31.01
C HIS A 10 13.34 -8.40 -31.04
N SER A 11 14.35 -9.07 -30.49
CA SER A 11 14.41 -10.53 -30.45
C SER A 11 13.85 -11.04 -29.10
N PRO A 12 13.27 -12.25 -29.07
CA PRO A 12 12.80 -12.84 -27.83
C PRO A 12 13.92 -13.45 -26.97
N VAL A 13 15.15 -13.50 -27.48
CA VAL A 13 16.28 -14.18 -26.80
C VAL A 13 16.51 -13.59 -25.39
N LEU A 14 16.60 -12.26 -25.30
CA LEU A 14 16.81 -11.60 -24.01
C LEU A 14 15.65 -11.86 -23.03
N THR A 15 14.42 -11.87 -23.55
CA THR A 15 13.22 -12.22 -22.76
C THR A 15 13.34 -13.63 -22.18
N TRP A 16 13.68 -14.63 -23.02
CA TRP A 16 13.81 -16.02 -22.54
C TRP A 16 14.91 -16.19 -21.51
N VAL A 17 16.04 -15.50 -21.69
CA VAL A 17 17.13 -15.53 -20.71
C VAL A 17 16.69 -14.92 -19.36
N ILE A 18 16.08 -13.74 -19.39
CA ILE A 18 15.62 -13.07 -18.16
C ILE A 18 14.54 -13.89 -17.46
N VAL A 19 13.53 -14.35 -18.21
CA VAL A 19 12.43 -15.14 -17.64
C VAL A 19 12.95 -16.48 -17.13
N GLY A 20 13.80 -17.18 -17.87
CA GLY A 20 14.39 -18.45 -17.45
C GLY A 20 15.18 -18.33 -16.14
N LEU A 21 16.06 -17.34 -16.04
CA LEU A 21 16.83 -17.08 -14.82
C LEU A 21 15.94 -16.64 -13.65
N GLY A 22 14.94 -15.79 -13.92
CA GLY A 22 14.01 -15.33 -12.91
C GLY A 22 13.12 -16.44 -12.37
N VAL A 23 12.58 -17.30 -13.24
CA VAL A 23 11.78 -18.47 -12.84
C VAL A 23 12.63 -19.46 -12.05
N TRP A 24 13.86 -19.71 -12.50
CA TRP A 24 14.78 -20.56 -11.75
C TRP A 24 15.09 -20.00 -10.36
N TYR A 25 15.33 -18.69 -10.24
CA TYR A 25 15.50 -18.03 -8.95
C TYR A 25 14.26 -18.19 -8.05
N LEU A 26 13.06 -17.92 -8.58
CA LEU A 26 11.81 -18.07 -7.83
C LEU A 26 11.57 -19.51 -7.37
N ALA A 27 11.86 -20.49 -8.24
CA ALA A 27 11.74 -21.91 -7.90
C ALA A 27 12.65 -22.27 -6.72
N GLN A 28 13.91 -21.82 -6.74
CA GLN A 28 14.84 -22.01 -5.63
C GLN A 28 14.43 -21.28 -4.36
N TYR A 29 13.92 -20.05 -4.50
CA TYR A 29 13.45 -19.25 -3.40
C TYR A 29 12.29 -19.94 -2.66
N PHE A 30 11.26 -20.36 -3.39
CA PHE A 30 10.11 -21.07 -2.80
C PHE A 30 10.45 -22.47 -2.32
N ALA A 31 11.36 -23.18 -2.95
CA ALA A 31 11.82 -24.50 -2.47
C ALA A 31 12.56 -24.45 -1.13
N ARG A 32 13.18 -23.30 -0.82
CA ARG A 32 13.87 -23.07 0.47
C ARG A 32 12.96 -22.48 1.54
N ALA A 33 11.81 -21.96 1.15
CA ALA A 33 10.84 -21.38 2.08
C ALA A 33 10.11 -22.52 2.81
N GLY A 34 10.06 -22.48 4.15
CA GLY A 34 9.29 -23.43 4.93
C GLY A 34 7.79 -23.32 4.71
N ASP A 35 7.30 -22.11 4.44
CA ASP A 35 5.92 -21.80 4.07
C ASP A 35 5.88 -20.88 2.84
N PRO A 36 5.40 -21.37 1.68
CA PRO A 36 5.32 -20.57 0.46
C PRO A 36 4.42 -19.34 0.56
N LEU A 37 3.38 -19.37 1.39
CA LEU A 37 2.48 -18.22 1.54
C LEU A 37 3.15 -17.08 2.30
N ASN A 38 3.90 -17.38 3.35
CA ASN A 38 4.67 -16.40 4.10
C ASN A 38 5.91 -15.90 3.33
N ALA A 39 6.37 -16.65 2.32
CA ALA A 39 7.44 -16.24 1.43
C ALA A 39 7.00 -15.20 0.38
N LEU A 40 5.69 -15.07 0.13
CA LEU A 40 5.11 -14.07 -0.77
C LEU A 40 5.17 -12.67 -0.14
N ASN A 41 6.27 -11.96 -0.41
CA ASN A 41 6.43 -10.55 -0.06
C ASN A 41 6.36 -9.66 -1.31
N LEU A 42 6.32 -8.34 -1.11
CA LEU A 42 6.19 -7.37 -2.20
C LEU A 42 7.29 -7.48 -3.25
N ASN A 43 8.53 -7.79 -2.86
CA ASN A 43 9.64 -7.93 -3.81
C ASN A 43 9.44 -9.15 -4.72
N VAL A 44 8.99 -10.27 -4.13
CA VAL A 44 8.68 -11.50 -4.89
C VAL A 44 7.50 -11.27 -5.83
N LEU A 45 6.44 -10.61 -5.37
CA LEU A 45 5.30 -10.24 -6.22
C LEU A 45 5.72 -9.34 -7.37
N ASN A 46 6.52 -8.31 -7.11
CA ASN A 46 7.03 -7.40 -8.14
C ASN A 46 7.87 -8.16 -9.17
N LEU A 47 8.72 -9.08 -8.72
CA LEU A 47 9.51 -9.93 -9.63
C LEU A 47 8.61 -10.83 -10.49
N ILE A 48 7.60 -11.46 -9.88
CA ILE A 48 6.64 -12.30 -10.63
C ILE A 48 5.94 -11.49 -11.72
N PHE A 49 5.41 -10.30 -11.37
CA PHE A 49 4.74 -9.44 -12.35
C PHE A 49 5.68 -8.93 -13.43
N LEU A 50 6.94 -8.61 -13.09
CA LEU A 50 7.93 -8.20 -14.06
C LEU A 50 8.25 -9.34 -15.06
N LEU A 51 8.47 -10.56 -14.57
CA LEU A 51 8.71 -11.73 -15.41
C LEU A 51 7.50 -12.07 -16.27
N ALA A 52 6.29 -11.98 -15.72
CA ALA A 52 5.05 -12.13 -16.48
C ALA A 52 4.94 -11.04 -17.57
N GLY A 53 5.30 -9.81 -17.27
CA GLY A 53 5.37 -8.72 -18.24
C GLY A 53 6.30 -9.05 -19.40
N PHE A 54 7.52 -9.49 -19.13
CA PHE A 54 8.45 -9.94 -20.17
C PHE A 54 7.89 -11.09 -21.00
N LEU A 55 7.36 -12.12 -20.34
CA LEU A 55 6.83 -13.31 -21.00
C LEU A 55 5.65 -13.00 -21.93
N LEU A 56 4.66 -12.22 -21.44
CA LEU A 56 3.45 -11.90 -22.18
C LEU A 56 3.69 -10.96 -23.36
N HIS A 57 4.68 -10.06 -23.28
CA HIS A 57 5.03 -9.16 -24.39
C HIS A 57 6.03 -9.79 -25.37
N GLY A 58 6.74 -10.82 -24.97
CA GLY A 58 7.62 -11.64 -25.81
C GLY A 58 8.94 -10.98 -26.21
N THR A 59 9.00 -9.65 -26.35
CA THR A 59 10.25 -8.92 -26.65
C THR A 59 10.40 -7.69 -25.78
N PRO A 60 11.64 -7.26 -25.45
CA PRO A 60 11.89 -6.05 -24.69
C PRO A 60 11.23 -4.80 -25.30
N ALA A 61 11.31 -4.63 -26.61
CA ALA A 61 10.71 -3.50 -27.32
C ALA A 61 9.19 -3.43 -27.10
N ARG A 62 8.47 -4.56 -27.18
CA ARG A 62 7.01 -4.57 -26.91
C ARG A 62 6.69 -4.26 -25.46
N LEU A 63 7.48 -4.77 -24.51
CA LEU A 63 7.31 -4.44 -23.10
C LEU A 63 7.55 -2.93 -22.87
N MET A 64 8.60 -2.34 -23.44
CA MET A 64 8.88 -0.90 -23.36
C MET A 64 7.72 -0.06 -23.91
N HIS A 65 7.15 -0.44 -25.05
CA HIS A 65 5.97 0.24 -25.60
C HIS A 65 4.76 0.14 -24.67
N ALA A 66 4.52 -1.02 -24.06
CA ALA A 66 3.43 -1.21 -23.10
C ALA A 66 3.64 -0.36 -21.84
N VAL A 67 4.85 -0.32 -21.29
CA VAL A 67 5.21 0.54 -20.14
C VAL A 67 5.03 2.01 -20.50
N GLN A 68 5.47 2.43 -21.68
CA GLN A 68 5.30 3.82 -22.15
C GLN A 68 3.82 4.21 -22.25
N ALA A 69 2.97 3.32 -22.76
CA ALA A 69 1.53 3.53 -22.82
C ALA A 69 0.85 3.56 -21.44
N ALA A 70 1.36 2.80 -20.46
CA ALA A 70 0.82 2.73 -19.10
C ALA A 70 1.32 3.88 -18.20
N THR A 71 2.49 4.47 -18.47
CA THR A 71 3.12 5.50 -17.63
C THR A 71 2.21 6.69 -17.30
N PRO A 72 1.37 7.23 -18.24
CA PRO A 72 0.44 8.30 -17.93
C PRO A 72 -0.57 7.96 -16.83
N ALA A 73 -0.84 6.68 -16.58
CA ALA A 73 -1.75 6.27 -15.50
C ALA A 73 -1.09 6.26 -14.11
N VAL A 74 0.24 6.21 -14.05
CA VAL A 74 1.00 6.05 -12.78
C VAL A 74 1.93 7.22 -12.44
N TRP A 75 2.04 8.24 -13.30
CA TRP A 75 2.96 9.38 -13.09
C TRP A 75 2.74 10.08 -11.75
N GLY A 76 1.48 10.21 -11.32
CA GLY A 76 1.14 10.83 -10.05
C GLY A 76 1.74 10.09 -8.86
N VAL A 77 1.71 8.75 -8.89
CA VAL A 77 2.34 7.91 -7.86
C VAL A 77 3.84 8.14 -7.83
N ILE A 78 4.51 8.10 -9.00
CA ILE A 78 5.96 8.30 -9.11
C ILE A 78 6.38 9.66 -8.54
N LEU A 79 5.58 10.71 -8.78
CA LEU A 79 5.86 12.05 -8.27
C LEU A 79 5.63 12.18 -6.76
N GLN A 80 4.60 11.53 -6.22
CA GLN A 80 4.18 11.70 -4.81
C GLN A 80 5.07 10.93 -3.81
N PHE A 81 5.57 9.76 -4.18
CA PHE A 81 6.33 8.91 -3.26
C PHE A 81 7.58 9.58 -2.64
N PRO A 82 8.39 10.34 -3.39
CA PRO A 82 9.50 11.10 -2.80
C PRO A 82 9.07 12.10 -1.72
N PHE A 83 7.92 12.76 -1.90
CA PHE A 83 7.38 13.66 -0.87
C PHE A 83 6.93 12.91 0.38
N TYR A 84 6.30 11.74 0.23
CA TYR A 84 5.93 10.91 1.38
C TYR A 84 7.14 10.40 2.13
N ALA A 85 8.20 9.99 1.41
CA ALA A 85 9.47 9.62 2.02
C ALA A 85 10.11 10.80 2.78
N GLY A 86 10.03 12.01 2.24
CA GLY A 86 10.48 13.23 2.91
C GLY A 86 9.71 13.51 4.20
N ILE A 87 8.39 13.38 4.20
CA ILE A 87 7.54 13.54 5.39
C ILE A 87 7.91 12.48 6.45
N ALA A 88 8.02 11.21 6.04
CA ALA A 88 8.43 10.14 6.93
C ALA A 88 9.81 10.42 7.54
N GLY A 89 10.76 10.89 6.73
CA GLY A 89 12.11 11.28 7.18
C GLY A 89 12.05 12.38 8.23
N VAL A 90 11.25 13.41 8.03
CA VAL A 90 11.10 14.49 9.05
C VAL A 90 10.54 13.92 10.36
N ILE A 91 9.50 13.12 10.30
CA ILE A 91 8.86 12.54 11.50
C ILE A 91 9.84 11.63 12.26
N THR A 92 10.57 10.77 11.55
CA THR A 92 11.46 9.78 12.18
C THR A 92 12.81 10.35 12.61
N SER A 93 13.31 11.39 11.93
CA SER A 93 14.60 12.00 12.23
C SER A 93 14.52 13.15 13.24
N THR A 94 13.33 13.51 13.68
CA THR A 94 13.11 14.57 14.67
C THR A 94 12.35 14.02 15.88
N HIS A 95 12.19 14.82 16.95
CA HIS A 95 11.33 14.44 18.09
C HIS A 95 9.83 14.53 17.81
N LEU A 96 9.42 14.74 16.56
CA LEU A 96 8.03 14.88 16.20
C LEU A 96 7.23 13.59 16.45
N ASN A 97 7.84 12.42 16.17
CA ASN A 97 7.23 11.13 16.47
C ASN A 97 6.89 10.96 17.96
N GLU A 98 7.79 11.40 18.86
CA GLU A 98 7.57 11.35 20.31
C GLU A 98 6.43 12.28 20.75
N GLN A 99 6.42 13.51 20.20
CA GLN A 99 5.36 14.48 20.49
C GLN A 99 4.00 13.98 20.03
N LEU A 100 3.91 13.39 18.84
CA LEU A 100 2.67 12.79 18.33
C LEU A 100 2.24 11.58 19.18
N ALA A 101 3.16 10.70 19.56
CA ALA A 101 2.87 9.58 20.44
C ALA A 101 2.32 10.06 21.80
N HIS A 102 2.96 11.07 22.42
CA HIS A 102 2.49 11.67 23.65
C HIS A 102 1.11 12.32 23.51
N LEU A 103 0.83 12.98 22.38
CA LEU A 103 -0.49 13.54 22.12
C LEU A 103 -1.56 12.44 22.13
N PHE A 104 -1.33 11.33 21.42
CA PHE A 104 -2.26 10.20 21.41
C PHE A 104 -2.49 9.60 22.80
N VAL A 105 -1.42 9.43 23.58
CA VAL A 105 -1.52 8.94 24.97
C VAL A 105 -2.34 9.88 25.86
N ARG A 106 -2.23 11.20 25.65
CA ARG A 106 -2.97 12.20 26.45
C ARG A 106 -4.48 12.23 26.16
N VAL A 107 -4.88 11.93 24.91
CA VAL A 107 -6.29 12.08 24.47
C VAL A 107 -7.04 10.77 24.40
N SER A 108 -6.38 9.63 24.71
CA SER A 108 -7.00 8.31 24.57
C SER A 108 -6.68 7.38 25.74
N THR A 109 -7.43 6.29 25.79
CA THR A 109 -7.28 5.16 26.71
C THR A 109 -7.03 3.87 25.89
N PRO A 110 -6.64 2.75 26.50
CA PRO A 110 -6.49 1.48 25.76
C PRO A 110 -7.70 1.10 24.91
N THR A 111 -8.91 1.45 25.36
CA THR A 111 -10.16 1.11 24.66
C THR A 111 -10.58 2.14 23.61
N THR A 112 -10.22 3.41 23.76
CA THR A 112 -10.56 4.48 22.80
C THR A 112 -9.48 4.72 21.75
N PHE A 113 -8.29 4.17 21.97
CA PHE A 113 -7.16 4.36 21.07
C PHE A 113 -7.38 3.69 19.70
N PRO A 114 -7.81 2.42 19.55
CA PRO A 114 -8.05 1.82 18.25
C PRO A 114 -9.06 2.59 17.37
N PRO A 115 -10.27 2.98 17.85
CA PRO A 115 -11.16 3.81 17.03
C PRO A 115 -10.60 5.20 16.72
N LEU A 116 -9.80 5.79 17.60
CA LEU A 116 -9.13 7.06 17.34
C LEU A 116 -8.10 6.90 16.20
N VAL A 117 -7.33 5.81 16.19
CA VAL A 117 -6.40 5.47 15.11
C VAL A 117 -7.15 5.28 13.79
N ALA A 118 -8.29 4.59 13.80
CA ALA A 118 -9.11 4.42 12.59
C ALA A 118 -9.60 5.75 12.03
N ILE A 119 -10.09 6.66 12.87
CA ILE A 119 -10.53 8.00 12.45
C ILE A 119 -9.34 8.81 11.93
N TYR A 120 -8.23 8.84 12.66
CA TYR A 120 -7.02 9.56 12.28
C TYR A 120 -6.48 9.06 10.95
N SER A 121 -6.38 7.74 10.78
CA SER A 121 -5.94 7.09 9.55
C SER A 121 -6.88 7.42 8.38
N ALA A 122 -8.20 7.43 8.60
CA ALA A 122 -9.16 7.81 7.59
C ALA A 122 -8.98 9.27 7.13
N VAL A 123 -8.81 10.19 8.07
CA VAL A 123 -8.59 11.62 7.76
C VAL A 123 -7.28 11.81 7.00
N LEU A 124 -6.18 11.23 7.49
CA LEU A 124 -4.88 11.35 6.83
C LEU A 124 -4.87 10.66 5.45
N GLY A 125 -5.59 9.55 5.29
CA GLY A 125 -5.71 8.81 4.03
C GLY A 125 -6.38 9.59 2.90
N VAL A 126 -7.16 10.62 3.22
CA VAL A 126 -7.71 11.54 2.20
C VAL A 126 -6.59 12.41 1.61
N PHE A 127 -5.60 12.80 2.41
CA PHE A 127 -4.48 13.67 1.99
C PHE A 127 -3.28 12.86 1.47
N VAL A 128 -3.04 11.67 2.03
CA VAL A 128 -1.97 10.76 1.65
C VAL A 128 -2.60 9.45 1.14
N PRO A 129 -3.00 9.37 -0.13
CA PRO A 129 -3.76 8.26 -0.69
C PRO A 129 -2.87 7.04 -0.98
N SER A 130 -2.15 6.56 0.02
CA SER A 130 -1.23 5.42 -0.09
C SER A 130 -1.10 4.73 1.27
N GLY A 131 -1.77 3.60 1.47
CA GLY A 131 -1.76 2.86 2.72
C GLY A 131 -0.35 2.49 3.19
N GLY A 132 0.49 1.92 2.32
CA GLY A 132 1.85 1.55 2.67
C GLY A 132 2.74 2.74 3.04
N SER A 133 2.74 3.80 2.23
CA SER A 133 3.54 5.02 2.50
C SER A 133 3.04 5.74 3.75
N LYS A 134 1.73 5.80 3.95
CA LYS A 134 1.13 6.38 5.13
C LYS A 134 1.49 5.60 6.39
N TRP A 135 1.50 4.25 6.32
CA TRP A 135 1.93 3.42 7.45
C TRP A 135 3.38 3.68 7.84
N VAL A 136 4.28 3.85 6.87
CA VAL A 136 5.68 4.23 7.15
C VAL A 136 5.76 5.56 7.93
N ILE A 137 4.84 6.48 7.66
CA ILE A 137 4.73 7.77 8.36
C ILE A 137 4.13 7.59 9.76
N GLU A 138 3.06 6.81 9.89
CA GLU A 138 2.26 6.70 11.11
C GLU A 138 2.81 5.70 12.14
N ALA A 139 3.36 4.58 11.69
CA ALA A 139 3.78 3.49 12.55
C ALA A 139 4.71 3.93 13.72
N PRO A 140 5.72 4.80 13.53
CA PRO A 140 6.62 5.17 14.60
C PRO A 140 5.91 5.73 15.83
N TYR A 141 4.94 6.62 15.66
CA TYR A 141 4.25 7.27 16.79
C TYR A 141 2.99 6.53 17.22
N VAL A 142 2.26 5.90 16.30
CA VAL A 142 1.06 5.11 16.62
C VAL A 142 1.45 3.87 17.43
N MET A 143 2.49 3.15 17.02
CA MET A 143 2.95 1.97 17.75
C MET A 143 3.58 2.33 19.10
N ALA A 144 4.33 3.44 19.21
CA ALA A 144 4.85 3.94 20.48
C ALA A 144 3.71 4.29 21.45
N ALA A 145 2.65 4.93 20.97
CA ALA A 145 1.45 5.22 21.77
C ALA A 145 0.72 3.93 22.19
N ALA A 146 0.58 2.96 21.27
CA ALA A 146 -0.04 1.66 21.56
C ALA A 146 0.68 0.90 22.69
N HIS A 147 2.02 0.88 22.66
CA HIS A 147 2.83 0.30 23.72
C HIS A 147 2.63 1.01 25.07
N SER A 148 2.64 2.34 25.07
CA SER A 148 2.47 3.15 26.29
C SER A 148 1.08 2.98 26.89
N LEU A 149 0.05 2.84 26.07
CA LEU A 149 -1.34 2.62 26.48
C LEU A 149 -1.65 1.15 26.79
N LYS A 150 -0.74 0.22 26.47
CA LYS A 150 -0.98 -1.23 26.53
C LYS A 150 -2.22 -1.65 25.72
N ALA A 151 -2.39 -1.05 24.56
CA ALA A 151 -3.41 -1.44 23.58
C ALA A 151 -2.92 -2.64 22.77
N HIS A 152 -3.83 -3.53 22.33
CA HIS A 152 -3.49 -4.70 21.53
C HIS A 152 -2.87 -4.27 20.18
N LEU A 153 -1.59 -4.61 19.95
CA LEU A 153 -0.80 -4.06 18.84
C LEU A 153 -1.37 -4.44 17.47
N GLY A 154 -1.69 -5.74 17.27
CA GLY A 154 -2.28 -6.20 16.01
C GLY A 154 -3.64 -5.55 15.73
N TRP A 155 -4.43 -5.25 16.78
CA TRP A 155 -5.71 -4.56 16.61
C TRP A 155 -5.54 -3.09 16.24
N VAL A 156 -4.51 -2.45 16.74
CA VAL A 156 -4.16 -1.07 16.35
C VAL A 156 -3.78 -1.01 14.87
N VAL A 157 -2.99 -1.98 14.38
CA VAL A 157 -2.67 -2.11 12.95
C VAL A 157 -3.93 -2.36 12.12
N ALA A 158 -4.80 -3.28 12.55
CA ALA A 158 -6.08 -3.54 11.87
C ALA A 158 -7.00 -2.30 11.87
N SER A 159 -7.00 -1.53 12.95
CA SER A 159 -7.76 -0.27 13.04
C SER A 159 -7.24 0.79 12.08
N TYR A 160 -5.91 0.87 11.91
CA TYR A 160 -5.28 1.69 10.88
C TYR A 160 -5.75 1.29 9.49
N ASP A 161 -5.71 0.00 9.14
CA ASP A 161 -6.13 -0.52 7.83
C ASP A 161 -7.61 -0.26 7.55
N LEU A 162 -8.46 -0.42 8.56
CA LEU A 162 -9.88 -0.12 8.44
C LEU A 162 -10.13 1.37 8.20
N GLY A 163 -9.36 2.25 8.85
CA GLY A 163 -9.40 3.68 8.60
C GLY A 163 -8.96 4.03 7.17
N GLU A 164 -7.89 3.39 6.68
CA GLU A 164 -7.44 3.53 5.29
C GLU A 164 -8.50 3.07 4.30
N ALA A 165 -9.17 1.95 4.56
CA ALA A 165 -10.27 1.46 3.73
C ALA A 165 -11.43 2.47 3.65
N LEU A 166 -11.75 3.16 4.75
CA LEU A 166 -12.75 4.23 4.76
C LEU A 166 -12.29 5.45 3.94
N ALA A 167 -11.02 5.85 4.03
CA ALA A 167 -10.45 6.92 3.22
C ALA A 167 -10.54 6.61 1.71
N ASN A 168 -10.31 5.35 1.34
CA ASN A 168 -10.38 4.89 -0.05
C ASN A 168 -11.79 4.97 -0.66
N LEU A 169 -12.82 5.09 0.15
CA LEU A 169 -14.18 5.37 -0.34
C LEU A 169 -14.40 6.86 -0.65
N LEU A 170 -13.61 7.74 -0.04
CA LEU A 170 -13.73 9.20 -0.20
C LEU A 170 -12.81 9.74 -1.30
N GLN A 171 -11.59 9.19 -1.42
CA GLN A 171 -10.62 9.65 -2.39
C GLN A 171 -10.50 8.63 -3.56
N PRO A 172 -10.55 9.10 -4.83
CA PRO A 172 -10.60 8.22 -5.99
C PRO A 172 -9.22 7.81 -6.52
N PHE A 173 -8.13 8.20 -5.88
CA PHE A 173 -6.78 8.10 -6.44
C PHE A 173 -6.40 6.67 -6.85
N TRP A 174 -6.67 5.70 -6.00
CA TRP A 174 -6.36 4.28 -6.24
C TRP A 174 -7.16 3.68 -7.42
N MET A 175 -8.37 4.22 -7.69
CA MET A 175 -9.24 3.70 -8.75
C MET A 175 -9.01 4.39 -10.11
N LEU A 176 -8.25 5.49 -10.18
CA LEU A 176 -8.07 6.24 -11.42
C LEU A 176 -7.57 5.39 -12.60
N PRO A 177 -6.59 4.46 -12.43
CA PRO A 177 -6.16 3.60 -13.52
C PRO A 177 -7.30 2.70 -14.05
N ILE A 178 -8.10 2.13 -13.14
CA ILE A 178 -9.23 1.26 -13.47
C ILE A 178 -10.34 2.07 -14.18
N LEU A 179 -10.68 3.23 -13.65
CA LEU A 179 -11.66 4.12 -14.26
C LEU A 179 -11.25 4.54 -15.67
N GLY A 180 -9.95 4.79 -15.88
CA GLY A 180 -9.40 5.10 -17.20
C GLY A 180 -9.62 3.96 -18.20
N MET A 181 -9.43 2.71 -17.79
CA MET A 181 -9.70 1.51 -18.62
C MET A 181 -11.16 1.40 -19.01
N PHE A 182 -12.09 1.69 -18.09
CA PHE A 182 -13.53 1.65 -18.33
C PHE A 182 -14.09 2.95 -18.94
N LYS A 183 -13.23 3.96 -19.19
CA LYS A 183 -13.63 5.28 -19.69
C LYS A 183 -14.66 5.99 -18.79
N LEU A 184 -14.61 5.72 -17.48
CA LEU A 184 -15.43 6.36 -16.47
C LEU A 184 -14.68 7.51 -15.82
N ARG A 185 -15.42 8.50 -15.35
CA ARG A 185 -14.85 9.62 -14.56
C ARG A 185 -15.02 9.32 -13.07
N ALA A 186 -14.10 9.77 -12.24
CA ALA A 186 -14.20 9.62 -10.79
C ALA A 186 -15.55 10.09 -10.24
N ARG A 187 -16.07 11.23 -10.74
CA ARG A 187 -17.37 11.78 -10.34
C ARG A 187 -18.58 10.85 -10.59
N ASP A 188 -18.46 9.95 -11.57
CA ASP A 188 -19.56 9.03 -11.93
C ASP A 188 -19.69 7.90 -10.88
N VAL A 189 -18.63 7.66 -10.08
CA VAL A 189 -18.53 6.60 -9.06
C VAL A 189 -18.55 7.16 -7.63
N MET A 190 -17.95 8.35 -7.39
CA MET A 190 -17.78 8.91 -6.04
C MET A 190 -19.07 9.08 -5.25
N GLY A 191 -20.21 9.32 -5.92
CA GLY A 191 -21.51 9.40 -5.24
C GLY A 191 -21.90 8.08 -4.54
N TYR A 192 -21.63 6.96 -5.20
CA TYR A 192 -21.90 5.63 -4.64
C TYR A 192 -20.93 5.28 -3.51
N THR A 193 -19.64 5.55 -3.71
CA THR A 193 -18.64 5.28 -2.66
C THR A 193 -18.86 6.15 -1.43
N LEU A 194 -19.31 7.39 -1.58
CA LEU A 194 -19.69 8.25 -0.48
C LEU A 194 -20.88 7.68 0.32
N LEU A 195 -21.92 7.19 -0.35
CA LEU A 195 -23.04 6.57 0.33
C LEU A 195 -22.62 5.33 1.12
N VAL A 196 -21.76 4.49 0.53
CA VAL A 196 -21.18 3.33 1.22
C VAL A 196 -20.34 3.79 2.42
N CYS A 197 -19.55 4.84 2.28
CA CYS A 197 -18.74 5.41 3.36
C CYS A 197 -19.62 5.87 4.54
N ILE A 198 -20.71 6.59 4.27
CA ILE A 198 -21.65 7.07 5.33
C ILE A 198 -22.20 5.90 6.14
N VAL A 199 -22.48 4.76 5.50
CA VAL A 199 -22.97 3.56 6.19
C VAL A 199 -21.85 2.83 6.92
N LEU A 200 -20.66 2.69 6.29
CA LEU A 200 -19.57 1.90 6.85
C LEU A 200 -18.82 2.61 7.98
N VAL A 201 -18.71 3.93 7.99
CA VAL A 201 -18.02 4.66 9.07
C VAL A 201 -18.57 4.30 10.45
N PRO A 202 -19.88 4.44 10.75
CA PRO A 202 -20.39 4.06 12.07
C PRO A 202 -20.25 2.58 12.37
N VAL A 203 -20.44 1.70 11.37
CA VAL A 203 -20.31 0.25 11.55
C VAL A 203 -18.87 -0.12 11.92
N VAL A 204 -17.89 0.38 11.17
CA VAL A 204 -16.47 0.11 11.43
C VAL A 204 -16.06 0.64 12.80
N LEU A 205 -16.42 1.88 13.15
CA LEU A 205 -16.05 2.46 14.43
C LEU A 205 -16.66 1.71 15.63
N VAL A 206 -17.91 1.26 15.51
CA VAL A 206 -18.57 0.44 16.52
C VAL A 206 -17.85 -0.90 16.66
N LEU A 207 -17.59 -1.59 15.55
CA LEU A 207 -16.91 -2.89 15.57
C LEU A 207 -15.48 -2.77 16.11
N VAL A 208 -14.71 -1.77 15.68
CA VAL A 208 -13.36 -1.51 16.20
C VAL A 208 -13.37 -1.29 17.71
N THR A 209 -14.37 -0.55 18.20
CA THR A 209 -14.50 -0.27 19.64
C THR A 209 -14.91 -1.52 20.44
N ILE A 210 -15.90 -2.27 19.96
CA ILE A 210 -16.41 -3.45 20.67
C ILE A 210 -15.38 -4.58 20.69
N LEU A 211 -14.85 -4.92 19.51
CA LEU A 211 -13.88 -6.01 19.39
C LEU A 211 -12.56 -5.67 20.09
N GLY A 212 -12.13 -4.41 20.06
CA GLY A 212 -10.94 -3.97 20.77
C GLY A 212 -11.00 -4.17 22.29
N ARG A 213 -12.21 -4.23 22.88
CA ARG A 213 -12.39 -4.51 24.31
C ARG A 213 -12.18 -5.99 24.69
N THR A 214 -12.26 -6.88 23.71
CA THR A 214 -12.10 -8.33 23.93
C THR A 214 -10.65 -8.80 23.76
N LEU A 215 -9.76 -7.92 23.29
CA LEU A 215 -8.38 -8.24 22.97
C LEU A 215 -7.43 -7.70 24.03
N ASN A 216 -6.48 -8.54 24.45
CA ASN A 216 -5.51 -8.20 25.48
C ASN A 216 -4.14 -7.87 24.87
N TYR A 217 -3.43 -6.89 25.47
CA TYR A 217 -2.04 -6.58 25.16
C TYR A 217 -1.14 -7.77 25.58
N PRO A 218 -0.04 -8.12 24.84
CA PRO A 218 0.47 -7.39 23.67
C PRO A 218 -0.15 -7.80 22.32
N LEU A 219 -0.62 -9.02 22.16
CA LEU A 219 -1.21 -9.60 20.94
C LEU A 219 -2.46 -10.38 21.28
#